data_bdc050774f81e71167731ff32e941322
#
_entry.id   bdc050774f81e71167731ff32e941322
#
_cell.length_a   1.000
_cell.length_b   1.000
_cell.length_c   1.000
_cell.angle_alpha   90.00
_cell.angle_beta   90.00
_cell.angle_gamma   90.00
#
_symmetry.space_group_name_H-M   'P 1'
#
loop_
_entity.id
_entity.type
_entity.pdbx_description
1 polymer ?
#
loop_
_entity_poly.entity_id
_entity_poly.type
_entity_poly.pdbx_seq_one_letter_code
_entity_poly.pdbx_strand_id
1 'polypeptide(L)' 'MPLYDFEDTKTGEQFELQLKISEKDDFLKANPNLRQVIG' A
#
# COMPACT_ATOMS: atom_id res chain seq x y z
N MET A 1 -2.10 13.03 7.99
CA MET A 1 -2.34 11.66 7.53
C MET A 1 -1.00 10.96 7.34
N PRO A 2 -0.86 9.72 7.81
CA PRO A 2 0.41 9.03 7.67
C PRO A 2 0.70 8.60 6.24
N LEU A 3 1.99 8.51 5.91
CA LEU A 3 2.43 7.97 4.63
C LEU A 3 2.72 6.49 4.80
N TYR A 4 2.25 5.71 3.84
CA TYR A 4 2.50 4.27 3.80
C TYR A 4 3.23 3.92 2.52
N ASP A 5 4.20 3.01 2.62
CA ASP A 5 4.92 2.50 1.48
C ASP A 5 4.28 1.19 1.02
N PHE A 6 4.06 1.07 -0.27
CA PHE A 6 3.49 -0.14 -0.86
C PHE A 6 4.40 -0.64 -1.98
N GLU A 7 4.30 -1.93 -2.23
CA GLU A 7 5.02 -2.57 -3.32
C GLU A 7 4.04 -3.37 -4.18
N ASP A 8 4.15 -3.19 -5.50
CA ASP A 8 3.42 -4.02 -6.46
C ASP A 8 4.20 -5.32 -6.64
N THR A 9 3.64 -6.42 -6.14
CA THR A 9 4.31 -7.71 -6.20
C THR A 9 4.41 -8.29 -7.59
N LYS A 10 3.64 -7.77 -8.55
CA LYS A 10 3.70 -8.23 -9.94
C LYS A 10 4.87 -7.59 -10.70
N THR A 11 5.15 -6.33 -10.43
CA THR A 11 6.18 -5.57 -11.15
C THR A 11 7.39 -5.25 -10.30
N GLY A 12 7.26 -5.32 -8.97
CA GLY A 12 8.31 -4.95 -8.05
C GLY A 12 8.42 -3.45 -7.82
N GLU A 13 7.49 -2.65 -8.34
CA GLU A 13 7.51 -1.21 -8.14
C GLU A 13 7.10 -0.85 -6.73
N GLN A 14 7.76 0.16 -6.16
CA GLN A 14 7.46 0.68 -4.84
C GLN A 14 6.99 2.12 -4.96
N PHE A 15 6.02 2.49 -4.12
CA PHE A 15 5.49 3.85 -4.13
C PHE A 15 4.93 4.19 -2.75
N GLU A 16 4.76 5.49 -2.51
CA GLU A 16 4.20 6.00 -1.26
C GLU A 16 2.82 6.59 -1.51
N LEU A 17 1.90 6.33 -0.58
CA LEU A 17 0.57 6.92 -0.60
C LEU A 17 0.22 7.45 0.78
N GLN A 18 -0.48 8.59 0.80
CA GLN A 18 -0.99 9.16 2.03
C GLN A 18 -2.43 8.69 2.22
N LEU A 19 -2.64 7.84 3.23
CA LEU A 19 -3.94 7.21 3.49
C LEU A 19 -4.24 7.24 4.98
N LYS A 20 -5.53 7.23 5.32
CA LYS A 20 -5.96 6.97 6.68
C LYS A 20 -5.80 5.48 6.99
N ILE A 21 -5.67 5.16 8.29
CA ILE A 21 -5.51 3.76 8.72
C ILE A 21 -6.67 2.90 8.21
N SER A 22 -7.91 3.41 8.30
CA SER A 22 -9.08 2.68 7.82
C SER A 22 -9.10 2.51 6.31
N GLU A 23 -8.56 3.48 5.58
CA GLU A 23 -8.49 3.42 4.11
C GLU A 23 -7.42 2.45 3.63
N LYS A 24 -6.37 2.28 4.41
CA LYS A 24 -5.26 1.39 4.03
C LYS A 24 -5.75 -0.04 3.84
N ASP A 25 -6.54 -0.56 4.76
CA ASP A 25 -7.04 -1.92 4.67
C ASP A 25 -7.94 -2.11 3.45
N ASP A 26 -8.83 -1.14 3.20
CA ASP A 26 -9.70 -1.19 2.02
C ASP A 26 -8.89 -1.12 0.74
N PHE A 27 -7.86 -0.28 0.72
CA PHE A 27 -6.99 -0.15 -0.44
C PHE A 27 -6.28 -1.47 -0.76
N LEU A 28 -5.77 -2.14 0.25
CA LEU A 28 -5.07 -3.41 0.06
C LEU A 28 -6.03 -4.53 -0.38
N LYS A 29 -7.27 -4.51 0.11
CA LYS A 29 -8.29 -5.47 -0.33
C LYS A 29 -8.66 -5.27 -1.79
N ALA A 30 -8.75 -4.01 -2.21
CA ALA A 30 -9.09 -3.68 -3.60
C ALA A 30 -7.93 -3.97 -4.56
N ASN A 31 -6.71 -4.06 -4.03
CA ASN A 31 -5.52 -4.26 -4.84
C ASN A 31 -4.70 -5.44 -4.27
N PRO A 32 -5.13 -6.69 -4.51
CA PRO A 32 -4.48 -7.85 -3.90
C PRO A 32 -3.04 -8.08 -4.36
N ASN A 33 -2.63 -7.41 -5.44
CA ASN A 33 -1.25 -7.46 -5.93
C ASN A 33 -0.32 -6.53 -5.15
N LEU A 34 -0.86 -5.67 -4.29
CA LEU A 34 -0.05 -4.75 -3.50
C LEU A 34 0.14 -5.28 -2.09
N ARG A 35 1.28 -4.92 -1.50
CA ARG A 35 1.54 -5.21 -0.09
C ARG A 35 2.17 -3.99 0.56
N GLN A 36 2.00 -3.88 1.86
CA GLN A 36 2.62 -2.81 2.63
C GLN A 36 4.08 -3.16 2.90
N VAL A 37 4.97 -2.21 2.63
CA VAL A 37 6.38 -2.35 2.94
C VAL A 37 6.64 -1.73 4.30
N ILE A 38 7.22 -2.52 5.19
CA ILE A 38 7.57 -2.05 6.54
C ILE A 38 9.10 -1.97 6.59
N GLY A 39 9.58 -0.76 6.72
CA GLY A 39 11.02 -0.52 6.74
C GLY A 39 11.58 -0.38 8.12
#